data_433b31edb2f065e6cf73bdcdd4783ee1
#
_entry.id   433b31edb2f065e6cf73bdcdd4783ee1
#
_cell.length_a   1.000
_cell.length_b   1.000
_cell.length_c   1.000
_cell.angle_alpha   90.00
_cell.angle_beta   90.00
_cell.angle_gamma   90.00
#
_symmetry.space_group_name_H-M   'P 1'
#
loop_
_entity.id
_entity.type
_entity.pdbx_description
1 polymer ?
#
loop_
_entity_poly.entity_id
_entity_poly.type
_entity_poly.pdbx_seq_one_letter_code
_entity_poly.pdbx_strand_id
1 'polypeptide(L)'
;GKYQGVSVSALNKILKGKGTLNNQGKAFAEACKKHNINEIYLIAHAFLESGYGTSNFANGKDGVYNYFGIGAYDNNPNYAMTFARNKGWTSPAKAIMGGAS
;
A
#
# COMPACT_ATOMS: atom_id res chain seq x y z
N GLY A 1 -17.34 -1.94 -0.87
CA GLY A 1 -17.11 -3.30 -1.15
C GLY A 1 -16.40 -4.06 -0.05
N LYS A 2 -16.71 -5.33 -0.04
CA LYS A 2 -16.23 -6.24 0.99
C LYS A 2 -15.18 -7.17 0.43
N TYR A 3 -14.42 -7.80 1.34
CA TYR A 3 -13.46 -8.86 1.04
C TYR A 3 -14.11 -9.98 0.22
N GLN A 4 -13.44 -10.39 -0.86
CA GLN A 4 -13.96 -11.39 -1.80
C GLN A 4 -13.17 -12.69 -1.83
N GLY A 5 -12.03 -12.76 -1.13
CA GLY A 5 -11.19 -13.95 -1.16
C GLY A 5 -10.47 -14.17 -2.49
N VAL A 6 -10.11 -13.09 -3.16
CA VAL A 6 -9.34 -13.17 -4.41
C VAL A 6 -8.00 -13.83 -4.13
N SER A 7 -7.58 -14.77 -5.02
CA SER A 7 -6.35 -15.51 -4.80
C SER A 7 -5.12 -14.61 -4.83
N VAL A 8 -4.10 -14.95 -4.06
CA VAL A 8 -2.82 -14.25 -4.06
C VAL A 8 -2.22 -14.21 -5.46
N SER A 9 -2.31 -15.32 -6.20
CA SER A 9 -1.83 -15.38 -7.57
C SER A 9 -2.51 -14.36 -8.49
N ALA A 10 -3.83 -14.22 -8.38
CA ALA A 10 -4.57 -13.24 -9.18
C ALA A 10 -4.18 -11.81 -8.78
N LEU A 11 -4.04 -11.54 -7.49
CA LEU A 11 -3.61 -10.22 -7.01
C LEU A 11 -2.19 -9.90 -7.50
N ASN A 12 -1.29 -10.85 -7.49
CA ASN A 12 0.08 -10.66 -7.99
C ASN A 12 0.12 -10.35 -9.49
N LYS A 13 -0.81 -10.87 -10.27
CA LYS A 13 -0.92 -10.49 -11.69
C LYS A 13 -1.27 -9.02 -11.85
N ILE A 14 -2.18 -8.51 -11.03
CA ILE A 14 -2.55 -7.09 -11.05
C ILE A 14 -1.37 -6.22 -10.62
N LEU A 15 -0.60 -6.67 -9.63
CA LEU A 15 0.48 -5.91 -9.03
C LEU A 15 1.80 -6.00 -9.80
N LYS A 16 1.89 -6.87 -10.80
CA LYS A 16 3.12 -7.11 -11.55
C LYS A 16 3.62 -5.81 -12.19
N GLY A 17 4.89 -5.51 -11.96
CA GLY A 17 5.51 -4.32 -12.53
C GLY A 17 5.09 -3.00 -11.89
N LYS A 18 4.41 -3.03 -10.76
CA LYS A 18 3.88 -1.83 -10.10
C LYS A 18 4.81 -1.34 -8.99
N GLY A 19 6.05 -1.03 -9.34
CA GLY A 19 7.02 -0.52 -8.39
C GLY A 19 7.22 -1.44 -7.19
N THR A 20 7.26 -0.87 -5.99
CA THR A 20 7.41 -1.66 -4.77
C THR A 20 6.16 -2.46 -4.38
N LEU A 21 5.04 -2.23 -5.05
CA LEU A 21 3.83 -3.05 -4.88
C LEU A 21 3.93 -4.40 -5.60
N ASN A 22 4.90 -4.57 -6.48
CA ASN A 22 5.11 -5.83 -7.19
C ASN A 22 5.19 -7.00 -6.19
N ASN A 23 4.46 -8.05 -6.48
CA ASN A 23 4.47 -9.28 -5.69
C ASN A 23 3.95 -9.14 -4.24
N GLN A 24 3.14 -8.12 -3.97
CA GLN A 24 2.56 -7.89 -2.64
C GLN A 24 1.13 -8.43 -2.49
N GLY A 25 0.75 -9.40 -3.33
CA GLY A 25 -0.60 -9.97 -3.28
C GLY A 25 -0.97 -10.58 -1.93
N LYS A 26 -0.02 -11.22 -1.26
CA LYS A 26 -0.26 -11.80 0.07
C LYS A 26 -0.61 -10.73 1.10
N ALA A 27 0.11 -9.62 1.10
CA ALA A 27 -0.15 -8.53 2.03
C ALA A 27 -1.54 -7.91 1.80
N PHE A 28 -1.92 -7.70 0.54
CA PHE A 28 -3.26 -7.22 0.21
C PHE A 28 -4.34 -8.21 0.63
N ALA A 29 -4.14 -9.50 0.35
CA ALA A 29 -5.11 -10.52 0.74
C ALA A 29 -5.33 -10.54 2.25
N GLU A 30 -4.26 -10.51 3.02
CA GLU A 30 -4.31 -10.51 4.47
C GLU A 30 -4.96 -9.24 5.03
N ALA A 31 -4.59 -8.06 4.51
CA ALA A 31 -5.15 -6.79 4.94
C ALA A 31 -6.65 -6.71 4.64
N CYS A 32 -7.05 -7.12 3.45
CA CYS A 32 -8.45 -7.09 3.04
C CYS A 32 -9.30 -8.08 3.84
N LYS A 33 -8.76 -9.24 4.14
CA LYS A 33 -9.45 -10.21 5.00
C LYS A 33 -9.63 -9.67 6.41
N LYS A 34 -8.57 -9.11 6.98
CA LYS A 34 -8.58 -8.58 8.34
C LYS A 34 -9.59 -7.44 8.52
N HIS A 35 -9.64 -6.52 7.56
CA HIS A 35 -10.44 -5.30 7.65
C HIS A 35 -11.74 -5.35 6.84
N ASN A 36 -12.03 -6.48 6.22
CA ASN A 36 -13.21 -6.68 5.37
C ASN A 36 -13.31 -5.62 4.27
N ILE A 37 -12.25 -5.48 3.49
CA ILE A 37 -12.16 -4.52 2.38
C ILE A 37 -12.03 -5.31 1.07
N ASN A 38 -12.67 -4.80 0.03
CA ASN A 38 -12.53 -5.36 -1.32
C ASN A 38 -11.09 -5.22 -1.82
N GLU A 39 -10.51 -6.29 -2.31
CA GLU A 39 -9.12 -6.35 -2.76
C GLU A 39 -8.85 -5.40 -3.91
N ILE A 40 -9.74 -5.37 -4.90
CA ILE A 40 -9.56 -4.53 -6.08
C ILE A 40 -9.66 -3.05 -5.71
N TYR A 41 -10.59 -2.72 -4.81
CA TYR A 41 -10.72 -1.36 -4.31
C TYR A 41 -9.44 -0.89 -3.61
N LEU A 42 -8.90 -1.71 -2.70
CA LEU A 42 -7.72 -1.32 -1.94
C LEU A 42 -6.49 -1.18 -2.84
N ILE A 43 -6.31 -2.11 -3.80
CA ILE A 43 -5.22 -2.03 -4.77
C ILE A 43 -5.35 -0.78 -5.65
N ALA A 44 -6.56 -0.50 -6.15
CA ALA A 44 -6.80 0.69 -6.97
C ALA A 44 -6.49 1.98 -6.19
N HIS A 45 -6.88 2.03 -4.91
CA HIS A 45 -6.58 3.15 -4.03
C HIS A 45 -5.07 3.31 -3.85
N ALA A 46 -4.37 2.21 -3.59
CA ALA A 46 -2.91 2.23 -3.47
C ALA A 46 -2.24 2.71 -4.76
N PHE A 47 -2.71 2.26 -5.92
CA PHE A 47 -2.18 2.71 -7.21
C PHE A 47 -2.32 4.21 -7.38
N LEU A 48 -3.50 4.73 -7.10
CA LEU A 48 -3.79 6.15 -7.26
C LEU A 48 -2.93 7.01 -6.33
N GLU A 49 -2.86 6.65 -5.06
CA GLU A 49 -2.19 7.45 -4.04
C GLU A 49 -0.65 7.32 -4.06
N SER A 50 -0.13 6.22 -4.58
CA SER A 50 1.31 5.93 -4.56
C SER A 50 1.98 6.00 -5.92
N GLY A 51 1.27 6.44 -6.96
CA GLY A 51 1.80 6.41 -8.33
C GLY A 51 2.22 5.00 -8.72
N TYR A 52 1.35 4.03 -8.52
CA TYR A 52 1.61 2.61 -8.80
C TYR A 52 2.86 2.08 -8.08
N GLY A 53 3.08 2.54 -6.84
CA GLY A 53 4.19 2.09 -6.03
C GLY A 53 5.54 2.73 -6.36
N THR A 54 5.54 3.83 -7.11
CA THR A 54 6.78 4.47 -7.59
C THR A 54 7.06 5.85 -7.01
N SER A 55 6.09 6.48 -6.39
CA SER A 55 6.24 7.85 -5.87
C SER A 55 7.33 7.94 -4.79
N ASN A 56 7.69 9.17 -4.44
CA ASN A 56 8.66 9.40 -3.37
C ASN A 56 8.24 8.80 -2.03
N PHE A 57 6.92 8.65 -1.80
CA PHE A 57 6.39 8.05 -0.57
C PHE A 57 6.44 6.52 -0.59
N ALA A 58 6.58 5.92 -1.76
CA ALA A 58 6.37 4.48 -1.95
C ALA A 58 7.56 3.75 -2.56
N ASN A 59 8.58 4.47 -3.05
CA ASN A 59 9.73 3.84 -3.75
C ASN A 59 10.72 3.15 -2.80
N GLY A 60 10.60 3.37 -1.50
CA GLY A 60 11.44 2.72 -0.50
C GLY A 60 12.82 3.33 -0.32
N LYS A 61 13.15 4.43 -1.01
CA LYS A 61 14.50 5.04 -0.93
C LYS A 61 14.85 5.54 0.47
N ASP A 62 13.85 5.96 1.23
CA ASP A 62 14.05 6.44 2.61
C ASP A 62 13.78 5.36 3.66
N GLY A 63 13.65 4.11 3.25
CA GLY A 63 13.46 2.97 4.15
C GLY A 63 12.06 2.82 4.71
N VAL A 64 11.12 3.63 4.27
CA VAL A 64 9.71 3.56 4.68
C VAL A 64 8.81 3.67 3.45
N TYR A 65 7.56 3.22 3.59
CA TYR A 65 6.59 3.14 2.51
C TYR A 65 5.25 3.70 2.97
N ASN A 66 4.60 4.47 2.11
CA ASN A 66 3.26 4.99 2.36
C ASN A 66 2.46 4.90 1.06
N TYR A 67 1.58 3.90 0.96
CA TYR A 67 0.86 3.63 -0.28
C TYR A 67 -0.47 4.35 -0.39
N PHE A 68 -0.98 4.90 0.72
CA PHE A 68 -2.34 5.47 0.75
C PHE A 68 -2.34 6.96 1.00
N GLY A 69 -1.19 7.61 0.95
CA GLY A 69 -1.09 9.05 1.14
C GLY A 69 -1.48 9.54 2.54
N ILE A 70 -1.48 8.66 3.52
CA ILE A 70 -1.89 9.02 4.87
C ILE A 70 -0.86 9.96 5.49
N GLY A 71 -1.34 11.08 6.05
CA GLY A 71 -0.44 12.08 6.63
C GLY A 71 0.25 12.97 5.61
N ALA A 72 -0.09 12.85 4.31
CA ALA A 72 0.45 13.72 3.27
C ALA A 72 -0.36 15.01 3.24
N TYR A 73 0.10 16.02 3.99
CA TYR A 73 -0.54 17.33 3.99
C TYR A 73 0.00 18.18 2.84
N ASP A 74 -0.85 19.05 2.29
CA ASP A 74 -0.60 19.79 1.06
C ASP A 74 0.70 20.58 1.05
N ASN A 75 1.08 21.13 2.19
CA ASN A 75 2.19 22.05 2.28
C ASN A 75 3.55 21.39 2.52
N ASN A 76 3.57 20.10 2.82
CA ASN A 76 4.82 19.41 3.11
C ASN A 76 4.69 17.91 2.82
N PRO A 77 5.12 17.47 1.64
CA PRO A 77 5.08 16.07 1.26
C PRO A 77 5.91 15.17 2.18
N ASN A 78 6.86 15.72 2.94
CA ASN A 78 7.65 14.93 3.89
C ASN A 78 6.82 14.43 5.07
N TYR A 79 5.63 14.98 5.32
CA TYR A 79 4.77 14.48 6.39
C TYR A 79 4.33 13.03 6.16
N ALA A 80 4.12 12.63 4.91
CA ALA A 80 3.77 11.25 4.60
C ALA A 80 4.90 10.29 4.99
N MET A 81 6.15 10.70 4.80
CA MET A 81 7.32 9.90 5.17
C MET A 81 7.49 9.84 6.69
N THR A 82 7.34 10.96 7.36
CA THR A 82 7.40 11.01 8.82
C THR A 82 6.30 10.15 9.44
N PHE A 83 5.09 10.24 8.90
CA PHE A 83 3.96 9.42 9.34
C PHE A 83 4.29 7.93 9.21
N ALA A 84 4.79 7.52 8.04
CA ALA A 84 5.16 6.14 7.78
C ALA A 84 6.25 5.64 8.75
N ARG A 85 7.25 6.49 9.01
CA ARG A 85 8.33 6.15 9.94
C ARG A 85 7.80 5.97 11.35
N ASN A 86 6.93 6.87 11.80
CA ASN A 86 6.34 6.80 13.13
C ASN A 86 5.44 5.57 13.30
N LYS A 87 4.82 5.10 12.22
CA LYS A 87 4.00 3.91 12.22
C LYS A 87 4.81 2.61 12.04
N GLY A 88 6.09 2.70 11.74
CA GLY A 88 6.92 1.54 11.52
C GLY A 88 6.68 0.86 10.17
N TRP A 89 6.24 1.61 9.16
CA TRP A 89 5.99 1.07 7.82
C TRP A 89 7.30 0.92 7.05
N THR A 90 8.13 0.00 7.53
CA THR A 90 9.50 -0.21 7.04
C THR A 90 9.60 -1.31 5.98
N SER A 91 8.48 -1.88 5.58
CA SER A 91 8.40 -2.81 4.46
C SER A 91 7.10 -2.60 3.71
N PRO A 92 7.02 -3.03 2.44
CA PRO A 92 5.75 -2.97 1.70
C PRO A 92 4.60 -3.63 2.45
N ALA A 93 4.81 -4.82 2.99
CA ALA A 93 3.75 -5.54 3.71
C ALA A 93 3.26 -4.77 4.93
N LYS A 94 4.17 -4.21 5.73
CA LYS A 94 3.80 -3.40 6.90
C LYS A 94 3.00 -2.16 6.51
N ALA A 95 3.39 -1.50 5.43
CA ALA A 95 2.70 -0.31 4.95
C ALA A 95 1.30 -0.65 4.42
N ILE A 96 1.14 -1.77 3.74
CA ILE A 96 -0.16 -2.23 3.24
C ILE A 96 -1.07 -2.60 4.41
N MET A 97 -0.58 -3.42 5.33
CA MET A 97 -1.36 -3.85 6.50
C MET A 97 -1.76 -2.67 7.38
N GLY A 98 -0.82 -1.80 7.69
CA GLY A 98 -1.07 -0.64 8.55
C GLY A 98 -1.92 0.42 7.87
N GLY A 99 -1.67 0.68 6.61
CA GLY A 99 -2.39 1.71 5.85
C GLY A 99 -3.84 1.34 5.53
N ALA A 100 -4.15 0.06 5.52
CA ALA A 100 -5.50 -0.43 5.25
C ALA A 100 -6.44 -0.32 6.46
N SER A 101 -5.88 -0.12 7.65
CA SER A 101 -6.67 -0.09 8.89
C SER A 101 -7.55 1.14 9.05
#